data_ec49af1962d49c6f1101df03bdd11954
#
_entry.id   ec49af1962d49c6f1101df03bdd11954
#
_cell.length_a   1.000
_cell.length_b   1.000
_cell.length_c   1.000
_cell.angle_alpha   90.00
_cell.angle_beta   90.00
_cell.angle_gamma   90.00
#
_symmetry.space_group_name_H-M   'P 1'
#
loop_
_entity.id
_entity.type
_entity.pdbx_description
1 polymer ?
#
loop_
_entity_poly.entity_id
_entity_poly.type
_entity_poly.pdbx_seq_one_letter_code
_entity_poly.pdbx_strand_id
1 'polypeptide(L)'
;MNRLTIAATAAALLALTTTSACKPPDPGKAAAGTSTAVATAGSLPAGNPNAPMPAPGTCKVGSRDGQPMPDPACTPGAINPDVTQANIDSTICKSGWTKTVRPPTSRTGRMKTESARSYGIGADEKGEYDHLVSLELGGAPDDPRNLWVEPGSIPNAKDAVENKLNDAVCSDLVSLAQAQKAIASNWVTAIDDVGLRVAGGKLCLRADPSKCVTKGGDKTGE
;
A
#
# COMPACT_ATOMS: atom_id res chain seq x y z
N MET A 1 -39.73 38.66 44.12
CA MET A 1 -39.15 40.01 44.43
C MET A 1 -37.83 39.78 45.11
N ASN A 2 -36.75 39.99 44.43
CA ASN A 2 -35.49 40.46 44.97
C ASN A 2 -34.47 40.49 43.80
N ARG A 3 -34.20 41.66 43.38
CA ARG A 3 -33.14 41.97 42.39
C ARG A 3 -31.82 42.08 43.14
N LEU A 4 -30.81 41.36 42.70
CA LEU A 4 -29.42 41.58 43.12
C LEU A 4 -28.59 42.01 41.91
N THR A 5 -28.21 43.29 41.93
CA THR A 5 -27.26 43.90 41.01
C THR A 5 -25.83 43.62 41.51
N ILE A 6 -24.96 43.13 40.64
CA ILE A 6 -23.51 43.03 40.92
C ILE A 6 -22.77 43.85 39.90
N ALA A 7 -21.98 44.77 40.45
CA ALA A 7 -21.18 45.74 39.71
C ALA A 7 -19.95 45.10 39.04
N ALA A 8 -19.64 45.59 37.83
CA ALA A 8 -18.44 45.26 37.09
C ALA A 8 -17.27 46.16 37.49
N THR A 9 -16.15 45.59 37.90
CA THR A 9 -14.88 46.29 38.06
C THR A 9 -13.93 45.93 36.90
N ALA A 10 -13.61 46.93 36.10
CA ALA A 10 -12.60 46.84 35.03
C ALA A 10 -11.18 46.98 35.61
N ALA A 11 -10.31 45.97 35.37
CA ALA A 11 -8.89 46.10 35.65
C ALA A 11 -8.14 46.22 34.32
N ALA A 12 -7.49 47.36 34.11
CA ALA A 12 -6.63 47.61 32.95
C ALA A 12 -5.25 46.98 33.19
N LEU A 13 -4.83 46.05 32.34
CA LEU A 13 -3.44 45.58 32.28
C LEU A 13 -2.69 46.30 31.16
N LEU A 14 -1.64 47.01 31.53
CA LEU A 14 -0.65 47.57 30.62
C LEU A 14 0.25 46.44 30.11
N ALA A 15 0.25 46.19 28.79
CA ALA A 15 1.20 45.30 28.13
C ALA A 15 2.44 46.09 27.68
N LEU A 16 3.61 45.78 28.25
CA LEU A 16 4.89 46.21 27.73
C LEU A 16 5.27 45.35 26.53
N THR A 17 5.39 45.99 25.37
CA THR A 17 5.92 45.32 24.13
C THR A 17 7.44 45.51 24.12
N THR A 18 8.19 44.43 24.30
CA THR A 18 9.63 44.38 24.01
C THR A 18 9.83 43.99 22.55
N THR A 19 10.30 44.91 21.76
CA THR A 19 10.75 44.67 20.37
C THR A 19 12.11 43.98 20.38
N SER A 20 12.14 42.69 20.06
CA SER A 20 13.36 41.95 19.84
C SER A 20 13.79 42.12 18.38
N ALA A 21 14.87 42.81 18.13
CA ALA A 21 15.45 43.00 16.80
C ALA A 21 16.09 41.68 16.33
N CYS A 22 15.57 41.11 15.27
CA CYS A 22 16.20 39.98 14.57
C CYS A 22 17.38 40.48 13.72
N LYS A 23 18.58 39.99 14.04
CA LYS A 23 19.79 40.17 13.22
C LYS A 23 19.69 39.25 11.99
N PRO A 24 20.00 39.71 10.76
CA PRO A 24 20.00 38.83 9.59
C PRO A 24 21.16 37.83 9.66
N PRO A 25 21.00 36.58 9.14
CA PRO A 25 22.07 35.59 9.11
C PRO A 25 23.10 35.87 8.02
N ASP A 26 24.36 35.58 8.33
CA ASP A 26 25.53 35.66 7.44
C ASP A 26 25.41 34.74 6.23
N PRO A 27 25.77 35.14 5.01
CA PRO A 27 25.79 34.30 3.83
C PRO A 27 27.11 33.52 3.74
N GLY A 28 27.15 32.31 4.35
CA GLY A 28 28.38 31.52 4.24
C GLY A 28 28.43 30.26 5.11
N LYS A 29 27.48 29.36 4.98
CA LYS A 29 27.71 27.94 5.28
C LYS A 29 26.52 27.14 4.75
N ALA A 30 26.68 26.57 3.56
CA ALA A 30 25.74 25.56 3.06
C ALA A 30 25.83 24.34 3.98
N ALA A 31 24.88 24.19 4.87
CA ALA A 31 24.63 22.93 5.56
C ALA A 31 24.00 21.98 4.55
N ALA A 32 24.62 20.82 4.33
CA ALA A 32 24.06 19.73 3.60
C ALA A 32 22.74 19.34 4.28
N GLY A 33 21.64 19.78 3.70
CA GLY A 33 20.30 19.42 4.14
C GLY A 33 20.09 17.95 3.89
N THR A 34 20.12 17.15 4.93
CA THR A 34 19.54 15.82 4.93
C THR A 34 18.04 16.02 4.66
N SER A 35 17.65 15.79 3.40
CA SER A 35 16.25 15.80 3.01
C SER A 35 15.59 14.60 3.70
N THR A 36 15.07 14.83 4.88
CA THR A 36 14.16 13.89 5.52
C THR A 36 12.88 13.99 4.69
N ALA A 37 12.69 13.03 3.80
CA ALA A 37 11.42 12.85 3.11
C ALA A 37 10.36 12.68 4.20
N VAL A 38 9.51 13.69 4.36
CA VAL A 38 8.31 13.61 5.18
C VAL A 38 7.45 12.55 4.52
N ALA A 39 7.44 11.34 5.08
CA ALA A 39 6.54 10.28 4.68
C ALA A 39 5.12 10.81 4.86
N THR A 40 4.45 11.10 3.76
CA THR A 40 3.02 11.42 3.76
C THR A 40 2.31 10.19 4.31
N ALA A 41 1.67 10.31 5.46
CA ALA A 41 0.96 9.22 6.11
C ALA A 41 -0.09 8.65 5.14
N GLY A 42 0.20 7.49 4.53
CA GLY A 42 -0.76 6.76 3.72
C GLY A 42 -0.31 6.14 2.40
N SER A 43 0.87 6.43 1.86
CA SER A 43 1.36 5.78 0.65
C SER A 43 2.31 4.62 0.98
N LEU A 44 2.20 3.53 0.21
CA LEU A 44 3.15 2.42 0.29
C LEU A 44 4.55 2.88 -0.16
N PRO A 45 5.64 2.28 0.35
CA PRO A 45 6.99 2.61 -0.05
C PRO A 45 7.22 2.28 -1.52
N ALA A 46 8.03 3.11 -2.19
CA ALA A 46 8.56 2.77 -3.50
C ALA A 46 9.44 1.52 -3.43
N GLY A 47 9.34 0.68 -4.44
CA GLY A 47 10.08 -0.57 -4.55
C GLY A 47 11.60 -0.34 -4.55
N ASN A 48 12.30 -1.24 -3.85
CA ASN A 48 13.74 -1.28 -3.81
C ASN A 48 14.20 -2.75 -3.93
N PRO A 49 14.70 -3.17 -5.08
CA PRO A 49 15.15 -4.54 -5.30
C PRO A 49 16.37 -4.94 -4.43
N ASN A 50 17.02 -3.96 -3.81
CA ASN A 50 18.13 -4.15 -2.88
C ASN A 50 17.73 -3.98 -1.41
N ALA A 51 16.42 -3.92 -1.11
CA ALA A 51 15.96 -3.93 0.27
C ALA A 51 16.44 -5.23 0.96
N PRO A 52 16.87 -5.17 2.22
CA PRO A 52 17.34 -6.36 2.93
C PRO A 52 16.17 -7.34 3.15
N MET A 53 16.44 -8.62 2.97
CA MET A 53 15.54 -9.69 3.41
C MET A 53 15.48 -9.67 4.94
N PRO A 54 14.29 -9.82 5.57
CA PRO A 54 14.20 -9.95 7.01
C PRO A 54 15.00 -11.15 7.53
N ALA A 55 15.54 -11.03 8.74
CA ALA A 55 16.35 -12.10 9.32
C ALA A 55 15.53 -13.38 9.55
N PRO A 56 16.16 -14.57 9.55
CA PRO A 56 15.47 -15.84 9.76
C PRO A 56 14.66 -15.87 11.07
N GLY A 57 13.40 -16.31 10.99
CA GLY A 57 12.50 -16.47 12.13
C GLY A 57 11.98 -15.17 12.76
N THR A 58 12.18 -14.03 12.11
CA THR A 58 11.72 -12.73 12.65
C THR A 58 10.31 -12.34 12.20
N CYS A 59 9.81 -12.94 11.13
CA CYS A 59 8.48 -12.65 10.58
C CYS A 59 7.45 -13.69 11.05
N LYS A 60 6.19 -13.29 11.13
CA LYS A 60 5.09 -14.16 11.55
C LYS A 60 3.99 -14.17 10.52
N VAL A 61 3.52 -15.36 10.17
CA VAL A 61 2.29 -15.48 9.38
C VAL A 61 1.12 -15.09 10.26
N GLY A 62 0.39 -14.07 9.85
CA GLY A 62 -0.86 -13.66 10.46
C GLY A 62 -2.07 -14.37 9.84
N SER A 63 -3.27 -14.06 10.32
CA SER A 63 -4.51 -14.56 9.73
C SER A 63 -5.62 -13.50 9.80
N ARG A 64 -6.48 -13.47 8.76
CA ARG A 64 -7.75 -12.74 8.72
C ARG A 64 -8.81 -13.66 8.12
N ASP A 65 -9.88 -13.87 8.84
CA ASP A 65 -11.00 -14.74 8.43
C ASP A 65 -10.53 -16.12 7.90
N GLY A 66 -9.52 -16.69 8.57
CA GLY A 66 -8.92 -17.98 8.20
C GLY A 66 -7.94 -17.91 7.02
N GLN A 67 -7.74 -16.76 6.41
CA GLN A 67 -6.81 -16.55 5.30
C GLN A 67 -5.43 -16.09 5.81
N PRO A 68 -4.32 -16.51 5.18
CA PRO A 68 -2.98 -16.10 5.58
C PRO A 68 -2.76 -14.62 5.29
N MET A 69 -2.04 -13.96 6.21
CA MET A 69 -1.62 -12.57 6.07
C MET A 69 -0.12 -12.47 6.34
N PRO A 70 0.62 -11.67 5.57
CA PRO A 70 2.02 -11.45 5.89
C PRO A 70 2.20 -10.61 7.15
N ASP A 71 3.38 -10.68 7.73
CA ASP A 71 3.80 -9.79 8.80
C ASP A 71 4.00 -8.36 8.25
N PRO A 72 3.24 -7.36 8.70
CA PRO A 72 3.38 -6.00 8.18
C PRO A 72 4.73 -5.34 8.54
N ALA A 73 5.46 -5.86 9.52
CA ALA A 73 6.82 -5.41 9.82
C ALA A 73 7.85 -5.95 8.82
N CYS A 74 7.57 -7.09 8.19
CA CYS A 74 8.44 -7.74 7.21
C CYS A 74 8.01 -7.44 5.77
N THR A 75 6.71 -7.55 5.52
CA THR A 75 6.11 -7.41 4.18
C THR A 75 4.96 -6.40 4.24
N PRO A 76 5.26 -5.10 4.39
CA PRO A 76 4.25 -4.04 4.43
C PRO A 76 3.60 -3.76 3.07
N GLY A 77 4.12 -4.34 2.01
CA GLY A 77 3.85 -3.97 0.63
C GLY A 77 4.81 -2.89 0.11
N ALA A 78 5.11 -2.94 -1.18
CA ALA A 78 5.86 -1.91 -1.90
C ALA A 78 5.34 -1.79 -3.32
N ILE A 79 5.44 -0.62 -3.93
CA ILE A 79 4.90 -0.31 -5.25
C ILE A 79 6.02 -0.06 -6.26
N ASN A 80 5.78 -0.41 -7.51
CA ASN A 80 6.64 -0.05 -8.62
C ASN A 80 6.47 1.46 -8.92
N PRO A 81 7.50 2.30 -8.76
CA PRO A 81 7.39 3.74 -8.98
C PRO A 81 7.11 4.12 -10.45
N ASP A 82 7.36 3.19 -11.39
CA ASP A 82 7.10 3.40 -12.81
C ASP A 82 5.61 3.24 -13.17
N VAL A 83 4.79 2.74 -12.21
CA VAL A 83 3.33 2.60 -12.38
C VAL A 83 2.61 3.70 -11.61
N THR A 84 1.93 4.55 -12.34
CA THR A 84 1.19 5.70 -11.78
C THR A 84 -0.24 5.71 -12.31
N GLN A 85 -1.15 6.41 -11.63
CA GLN A 85 -2.52 6.57 -12.13
C GLN A 85 -2.56 7.13 -13.57
N ALA A 86 -1.61 7.98 -13.94
CA ALA A 86 -1.58 8.62 -15.25
C ALA A 86 -1.19 7.67 -16.40
N ASN A 87 -0.55 6.53 -16.08
CA ASN A 87 -0.06 5.60 -17.10
C ASN A 87 -0.65 4.18 -16.99
N ILE A 88 -1.72 3.98 -16.23
CA ILE A 88 -2.34 2.66 -16.06
C ILE A 88 -2.72 2.01 -17.39
N ASP A 89 -3.23 2.77 -18.37
CA ASP A 89 -3.63 2.26 -19.68
C ASP A 89 -2.46 1.70 -20.51
N SER A 90 -1.25 2.19 -20.30
CA SER A 90 -0.04 1.70 -20.97
C SER A 90 0.75 0.69 -20.15
N THR A 91 0.34 0.45 -18.90
CA THR A 91 0.94 -0.48 -17.94
C THR A 91 -0.07 -1.54 -17.51
N ILE A 92 -0.51 -1.53 -16.29
CA ILE A 92 -1.33 -2.58 -15.65
C ILE A 92 -2.67 -2.89 -16.33
N CYS A 93 -3.20 -1.97 -17.14
CA CYS A 93 -4.42 -2.19 -17.92
C CYS A 93 -4.14 -2.68 -19.36
N LYS A 94 -2.86 -2.77 -19.74
CA LYS A 94 -2.44 -3.30 -21.03
C LYS A 94 -2.14 -4.78 -20.92
N SER A 95 -2.85 -5.59 -21.70
CA SER A 95 -2.63 -7.05 -21.73
C SER A 95 -1.17 -7.40 -22.02
N GLY A 96 -0.62 -8.33 -21.23
CA GLY A 96 0.75 -8.81 -21.32
C GLY A 96 1.79 -7.92 -20.63
N TRP A 97 1.40 -6.79 -20.04
CA TRP A 97 2.35 -5.88 -19.40
C TRP A 97 3.03 -6.52 -18.17
N THR A 98 2.29 -7.23 -17.32
CA THR A 98 2.85 -7.86 -16.10
C THR A 98 3.99 -8.85 -16.42
N LYS A 99 3.92 -9.52 -17.57
CA LYS A 99 5.01 -10.41 -18.03
C LYS A 99 6.31 -9.66 -18.32
N THR A 100 6.21 -8.38 -18.68
CA THR A 100 7.40 -7.56 -19.01
C THR A 100 8.18 -7.11 -17.78
N VAL A 101 7.52 -7.09 -16.61
CA VAL A 101 8.11 -6.64 -15.33
C VAL A 101 8.37 -7.80 -14.36
N ARG A 102 7.83 -8.98 -14.62
CA ARG A 102 8.00 -10.17 -13.76
C ARG A 102 9.47 -10.60 -13.74
N PRO A 103 10.09 -10.72 -12.55
CA PRO A 103 11.48 -11.11 -12.44
C PRO A 103 11.68 -12.58 -12.87
N PRO A 104 12.86 -12.95 -13.33
CA PRO A 104 13.16 -14.34 -13.68
C PRO A 104 13.15 -15.23 -12.43
N THR A 105 12.73 -16.50 -12.60
CA THR A 105 12.67 -17.49 -11.51
C THR A 105 14.01 -17.76 -10.83
N SER A 106 15.13 -17.56 -11.54
CA SER A 106 16.47 -17.64 -10.96
C SER A 106 16.73 -16.62 -9.86
N ARG A 107 16.05 -15.45 -9.92
CA ARG A 107 16.07 -14.43 -8.86
C ARG A 107 15.06 -14.75 -7.77
N THR A 108 13.80 -14.93 -8.13
CA THR A 108 12.69 -15.14 -7.18
C THR A 108 12.85 -16.46 -6.41
N GLY A 109 13.43 -17.50 -6.99
CA GLY A 109 13.69 -18.77 -6.32
C GLY A 109 14.61 -18.65 -5.10
N ARG A 110 15.65 -17.81 -5.18
CA ARG A 110 16.50 -17.51 -4.00
C ARG A 110 15.73 -16.70 -2.95
N MET A 111 15.02 -15.68 -3.40
CA MET A 111 14.20 -14.84 -2.52
C MET A 111 13.12 -15.67 -1.80
N LYS A 112 12.48 -16.62 -2.49
CA LYS A 112 11.52 -17.56 -1.89
C LYS A 112 12.16 -18.33 -0.73
N THR A 113 13.34 -18.89 -0.93
CA THR A 113 14.06 -19.65 0.10
C THR A 113 14.40 -18.78 1.31
N GLU A 114 14.83 -17.56 1.10
CA GLU A 114 15.17 -16.63 2.17
C GLU A 114 13.91 -16.14 2.90
N SER A 115 12.85 -15.82 2.17
CA SER A 115 11.54 -15.45 2.74
C SER A 115 10.95 -16.57 3.60
N ALA A 116 10.99 -17.82 3.12
CA ALA A 116 10.55 -18.97 3.90
C ALA A 116 11.30 -19.08 5.25
N ARG A 117 12.62 -18.86 5.24
CA ARG A 117 13.42 -18.82 6.46
C ARG A 117 13.02 -17.67 7.38
N SER A 118 12.76 -16.48 6.82
CA SER A 118 12.33 -15.30 7.58
C SER A 118 11.02 -15.54 8.30
N TYR A 119 10.07 -16.22 7.66
CA TYR A 119 8.76 -16.58 8.21
C TYR A 119 8.76 -17.89 9.01
N GLY A 120 9.89 -18.62 9.09
CA GLY A 120 9.95 -19.91 9.76
C GLY A 120 9.13 -21.00 9.09
N ILE A 121 8.87 -20.86 7.77
CA ILE A 121 8.10 -21.80 6.95
C ILE A 121 9.03 -22.96 6.55
N GLY A 122 8.58 -24.19 6.77
CA GLY A 122 9.33 -25.39 6.43
C GLY A 122 9.45 -25.59 4.91
N ALA A 123 10.50 -26.30 4.48
CA ALA A 123 10.73 -26.57 3.05
C ALA A 123 9.61 -27.41 2.41
N ASP A 124 8.92 -28.23 3.21
CA ASP A 124 7.83 -29.11 2.78
C ASP A 124 6.45 -28.44 2.83
N GLU A 125 6.37 -27.23 3.38
CA GLU A 125 5.10 -26.50 3.46
C GLU A 125 4.69 -25.97 2.09
N LYS A 126 3.45 -26.27 1.71
CA LYS A 126 2.89 -25.78 0.45
C LYS A 126 2.63 -24.29 0.56
N GLY A 127 3.05 -23.56 -0.46
CA GLY A 127 2.84 -22.12 -0.54
C GLY A 127 3.37 -21.53 -1.82
N GLU A 128 2.85 -20.38 -2.16
CA GLU A 128 3.27 -19.58 -3.30
C GLU A 128 4.25 -18.49 -2.85
N TYR A 129 5.22 -18.13 -3.70
CA TYR A 129 6.02 -16.92 -3.48
C TYR A 129 5.31 -15.78 -4.16
N ASP A 130 4.57 -15.03 -3.40
CA ASP A 130 3.55 -14.14 -3.91
C ASP A 130 3.79 -12.67 -3.54
N HIS A 131 3.25 -11.78 -4.38
CA HIS A 131 3.29 -10.34 -4.19
C HIS A 131 2.12 -9.90 -3.31
N LEU A 132 2.37 -9.23 -2.19
CA LEU A 132 1.28 -8.66 -1.37
C LEU A 132 0.48 -7.60 -2.16
N VAL A 133 1.16 -6.71 -2.86
CA VAL A 133 0.57 -5.88 -3.90
C VAL A 133 0.93 -6.50 -5.22
N SER A 134 -0.04 -7.04 -5.95
CA SER A 134 0.20 -7.78 -7.19
C SER A 134 0.83 -6.92 -8.29
N LEU A 135 1.48 -7.56 -9.24
CA LEU A 135 2.03 -6.88 -10.42
C LEU A 135 0.95 -6.15 -11.20
N GLU A 136 -0.24 -6.73 -11.31
CA GLU A 136 -1.38 -6.10 -11.99
C GLU A 136 -1.97 -4.90 -11.24
N LEU A 137 -1.56 -4.67 -10.00
CA LEU A 137 -1.82 -3.45 -9.23
C LEU A 137 -0.56 -2.56 -9.10
N GLY A 138 0.46 -2.80 -9.93
CA GLY A 138 1.69 -2.02 -9.89
C GLY A 138 2.52 -2.26 -8.63
N GLY A 139 2.47 -3.45 -8.06
CA GLY A 139 3.35 -3.87 -6.98
C GLY A 139 4.80 -3.95 -7.41
N ALA A 140 5.73 -3.76 -6.47
CA ALA A 140 7.16 -3.88 -6.73
C ALA A 140 7.53 -5.32 -7.06
N PRO A 141 8.15 -5.58 -8.22
CA PRO A 141 8.29 -6.94 -8.75
C PRO A 141 9.29 -7.82 -7.99
N ASP A 142 10.29 -7.24 -7.34
CA ASP A 142 11.40 -7.97 -6.72
C ASP A 142 11.89 -7.35 -5.41
N ASP A 143 11.01 -6.61 -4.72
CA ASP A 143 11.28 -6.05 -3.40
C ASP A 143 10.86 -7.04 -2.30
N PRO A 144 11.77 -7.47 -1.40
CA PRO A 144 11.43 -8.36 -0.28
C PRO A 144 10.28 -7.85 0.61
N ARG A 145 10.04 -6.54 0.63
CA ARG A 145 8.93 -5.93 1.39
C ARG A 145 7.56 -6.10 0.72
N ASN A 146 7.54 -6.58 -0.53
CA ASN A 146 6.33 -6.84 -1.29
C ASN A 146 6.12 -8.33 -1.57
N LEU A 147 7.09 -9.18 -1.29
CA LEU A 147 7.09 -10.60 -1.63
C LEU A 147 7.23 -11.46 -0.38
N TRP A 148 6.41 -12.49 -0.26
CA TRP A 148 6.47 -13.43 0.85
C TRP A 148 6.05 -14.84 0.42
N VAL A 149 6.38 -15.84 1.21
CA VAL A 149 5.84 -17.19 1.02
C VAL A 149 4.45 -17.22 1.64
N GLU A 150 3.41 -17.18 0.81
CA GLU A 150 2.02 -17.32 1.23
C GLU A 150 1.68 -18.79 1.40
N PRO A 151 1.37 -19.26 2.63
CA PRO A 151 0.98 -20.65 2.84
C PRO A 151 -0.40 -20.94 2.27
N GLY A 152 -0.60 -22.15 1.76
CA GLY A 152 -1.93 -22.60 1.34
C GLY A 152 -2.00 -23.19 -0.06
N SER A 153 -3.18 -23.07 -0.68
CA SER A 153 -3.45 -23.59 -2.03
C SER A 153 -2.85 -22.71 -3.12
N ILE A 154 -2.55 -23.32 -4.26
CA ILE A 154 -2.15 -22.66 -5.50
C ILE A 154 -3.15 -23.08 -6.59
N PRO A 155 -3.85 -22.12 -7.24
CA PRO A 155 -3.89 -20.69 -6.96
C PRO A 155 -4.48 -20.38 -5.58
N ASN A 156 -4.13 -19.22 -5.01
CA ASN A 156 -4.64 -18.77 -3.73
C ASN A 156 -5.93 -17.92 -3.88
N ALA A 157 -6.61 -17.64 -2.77
CA ALA A 157 -7.86 -16.87 -2.80
C ALA A 157 -7.65 -15.38 -3.12
N LYS A 158 -6.43 -14.87 -2.90
CA LYS A 158 -6.06 -13.47 -3.13
C LYS A 158 -6.07 -13.11 -4.61
N ASP A 159 -5.73 -14.05 -5.52
CA ASP A 159 -5.74 -13.85 -6.97
C ASP A 159 -7.07 -13.28 -7.46
N ALA A 160 -8.18 -13.82 -6.94
CA ALA A 160 -9.52 -13.35 -7.31
C ALA A 160 -9.81 -11.92 -6.82
N VAL A 161 -9.20 -11.49 -5.73
CA VAL A 161 -9.29 -10.12 -5.20
C VAL A 161 -8.46 -9.17 -6.05
N GLU A 162 -7.24 -9.56 -6.38
CA GLU A 162 -6.32 -8.82 -7.24
C GLU A 162 -6.95 -8.50 -8.60
N ASN A 163 -7.43 -9.54 -9.27
CA ASN A 163 -8.13 -9.43 -10.55
C ASN A 163 -9.31 -8.45 -10.50
N LYS A 164 -10.13 -8.49 -9.44
CA LYS A 164 -11.27 -7.58 -9.28
C LYS A 164 -10.81 -6.13 -9.03
N LEU A 165 -9.78 -5.94 -8.22
CA LEU A 165 -9.23 -4.60 -7.97
C LEU A 165 -8.60 -4.01 -9.23
N ASN A 166 -7.85 -4.82 -10.00
CA ASN A 166 -7.29 -4.40 -11.27
C ASN A 166 -8.38 -4.01 -12.26
N ASP A 167 -9.45 -4.81 -12.42
CA ASP A 167 -10.61 -4.47 -13.25
C ASP A 167 -11.26 -3.16 -12.82
N ALA A 168 -11.40 -2.92 -11.52
CA ALA A 168 -11.99 -1.71 -10.99
C ALA A 168 -11.11 -0.47 -11.25
N VAL A 169 -9.79 -0.61 -11.08
CA VAL A 169 -8.83 0.47 -11.40
C VAL A 169 -8.86 0.78 -12.90
N CYS A 170 -8.83 -0.24 -13.76
CA CYS A 170 -8.85 -0.07 -15.21
C CYS A 170 -10.20 0.41 -15.76
N SER A 171 -11.25 0.35 -14.96
CA SER A 171 -12.58 0.92 -15.25
C SER A 171 -12.82 2.27 -14.58
N ASP A 172 -11.79 2.90 -13.99
CA ASP A 172 -11.87 4.19 -13.28
C ASP A 172 -12.90 4.21 -12.12
N LEU A 173 -13.21 3.04 -11.54
CA LEU A 173 -14.11 2.95 -10.39
C LEU A 173 -13.42 3.29 -9.08
N VAL A 174 -12.13 2.95 -8.97
CA VAL A 174 -11.28 3.25 -7.81
C VAL A 174 -9.90 3.69 -8.32
N SER A 175 -9.22 4.53 -7.54
CA SER A 175 -7.86 4.91 -7.89
C SER A 175 -6.86 3.79 -7.61
N LEU A 176 -5.76 3.76 -8.35
CA LEU A 176 -4.65 2.84 -8.14
C LEU A 176 -4.17 2.85 -6.68
N ALA A 177 -3.97 4.04 -6.12
CA ALA A 177 -3.51 4.19 -4.73
C ALA A 177 -4.49 3.62 -3.69
N GLN A 178 -5.81 3.73 -3.93
CA GLN A 178 -6.82 3.12 -3.06
C GLN A 178 -6.75 1.59 -3.12
N ALA A 179 -6.65 1.02 -4.31
CA ALA A 179 -6.54 -0.42 -4.49
C ALA A 179 -5.25 -0.98 -3.86
N GLN A 180 -4.09 -0.35 -4.12
CA GLN A 180 -2.80 -0.72 -3.54
C GLN A 180 -2.83 -0.70 -2.01
N LYS A 181 -3.38 0.37 -1.42
CA LYS A 181 -3.48 0.50 0.04
C LYS A 181 -4.41 -0.55 0.63
N ALA A 182 -5.56 -0.80 0.02
CA ALA A 182 -6.53 -1.76 0.51
C ALA A 182 -5.96 -3.18 0.53
N ILE A 183 -5.39 -3.64 -0.59
CA ILE A 183 -4.83 -4.99 -0.67
C ILE A 183 -3.64 -5.19 0.28
N ALA A 184 -2.77 -4.20 0.43
CA ALA A 184 -1.64 -4.27 1.35
C ALA A 184 -2.08 -4.27 2.82
N SER A 185 -3.17 -3.59 3.16
CA SER A 185 -3.68 -3.51 4.54
C SER A 185 -4.42 -4.77 4.95
N ASN A 186 -5.32 -5.26 4.10
CA ASN A 186 -6.10 -6.48 4.32
C ASN A 186 -6.72 -6.95 3.00
N TRP A 187 -6.05 -7.85 2.30
CA TRP A 187 -6.53 -8.34 1.02
C TRP A 187 -7.91 -9.02 1.10
N VAL A 188 -8.27 -9.61 2.25
CA VAL A 188 -9.54 -10.30 2.46
C VAL A 188 -10.74 -9.34 2.34
N THR A 189 -10.61 -8.12 2.84
CA THR A 189 -11.67 -7.09 2.81
C THR A 189 -11.45 -6.01 1.76
N ALA A 190 -10.37 -6.08 0.98
CA ALA A 190 -9.93 -5.00 0.09
C ALA A 190 -11.01 -4.52 -0.89
N ILE A 191 -11.84 -5.43 -1.43
CA ILE A 191 -12.97 -5.07 -2.31
C ILE A 191 -13.98 -4.18 -1.55
N ASP A 192 -14.30 -4.55 -0.33
CA ASP A 192 -15.25 -3.83 0.52
C ASP A 192 -14.67 -2.47 0.97
N ASP A 193 -13.39 -2.46 1.31
CA ASP A 193 -12.67 -1.27 1.82
C ASP A 193 -12.57 -0.16 0.77
N VAL A 194 -12.50 -0.52 -0.52
CA VAL A 194 -12.56 0.47 -1.61
C VAL A 194 -13.98 0.82 -2.07
N GLY A 195 -15.00 0.37 -1.33
CA GLY A 195 -16.39 0.71 -1.61
C GLY A 195 -17.01 -0.04 -2.79
N LEU A 196 -16.47 -1.19 -3.15
CA LEU A 196 -17.00 -2.06 -4.21
C LEU A 196 -17.89 -3.16 -3.64
N ARG A 197 -18.73 -3.73 -4.51
CA ARG A 197 -19.51 -4.95 -4.24
C ARG A 197 -19.82 -5.69 -5.52
N VAL A 198 -20.02 -6.99 -5.42
CA VAL A 198 -20.60 -7.78 -6.52
C VAL A 198 -22.11 -7.65 -6.49
N ALA A 199 -22.71 -7.21 -7.59
CA ALA A 199 -24.16 -7.07 -7.78
C ALA A 199 -24.54 -7.59 -9.18
N GLY A 200 -25.45 -8.57 -9.25
CA GLY A 200 -25.86 -9.17 -10.52
C GLY A 200 -24.71 -9.78 -11.32
N GLY A 201 -23.71 -10.35 -10.66
CA GLY A 201 -22.51 -10.93 -11.31
C GLY A 201 -21.48 -9.88 -11.78
N LYS A 202 -21.70 -8.59 -11.54
CA LYS A 202 -20.78 -7.50 -11.88
C LYS A 202 -20.19 -6.88 -10.63
N LEU A 203 -18.98 -6.37 -10.72
CA LEU A 203 -18.35 -5.58 -9.67
C LEU A 203 -18.73 -4.11 -9.88
N CYS A 204 -19.39 -3.51 -8.89
CA CYS A 204 -19.95 -2.16 -8.98
C CYS A 204 -19.61 -1.34 -7.72
N LEU A 205 -19.67 -0.01 -7.83
CA LEU A 205 -19.60 0.87 -6.67
C LEU A 205 -20.82 0.68 -5.75
N ARG A 206 -20.60 0.63 -4.45
CA ARG A 206 -21.68 0.58 -3.45
C ARG A 206 -22.49 1.86 -3.44
N ALA A 207 -21.80 3.00 -3.57
CA ALA A 207 -22.40 4.32 -3.56
C ALA A 207 -23.23 4.61 -4.82
N ASP A 208 -22.87 3.96 -5.95
CA ASP A 208 -23.58 4.13 -7.23
C ASP A 208 -23.59 2.78 -7.98
N PRO A 209 -24.63 1.94 -7.76
CA PRO A 209 -24.74 0.63 -8.38
C PRO A 209 -24.89 0.63 -9.90
N SER A 210 -25.06 1.78 -10.54
CA SER A 210 -25.06 1.90 -11.99
C SER A 210 -23.63 1.92 -12.55
N LYS A 211 -22.64 2.26 -11.73
CA LYS A 211 -21.22 2.28 -12.10
C LYS A 211 -20.59 0.92 -11.78
N CYS A 212 -20.39 0.14 -12.80
CA CYS A 212 -19.82 -1.20 -12.70
C CYS A 212 -18.58 -1.32 -13.61
N VAL A 213 -17.79 -2.35 -13.36
CA VAL A 213 -16.64 -2.71 -14.22
C VAL A 213 -17.09 -2.85 -15.66
N THR A 214 -16.41 -2.16 -16.56
CA THR A 214 -16.64 -2.17 -18.01
C THR A 214 -15.41 -2.60 -18.81
N LYS A 215 -14.23 -2.56 -18.19
CA LYS A 215 -12.93 -2.83 -18.80
C LYS A 215 -12.16 -3.79 -17.91
N GLY A 216 -11.61 -4.83 -18.48
CA GLY A 216 -10.67 -5.71 -17.77
C GLY A 216 -9.26 -5.17 -17.83
N GLY A 217 -8.47 -5.49 -16.83
CA GLY A 217 -7.04 -5.26 -16.81
C GLY A 217 -6.22 -6.44 -17.33
N ASP A 218 -4.91 -6.40 -17.10
CA ASP A 218 -3.99 -7.47 -17.46
C ASP A 218 -4.08 -8.63 -16.45
N LYS A 219 -4.44 -9.80 -16.94
CA LYS A 219 -4.56 -11.03 -16.16
C LYS A 219 -3.57 -12.11 -16.61
N THR A 220 -2.59 -11.74 -17.41
CA THR A 220 -1.70 -12.70 -18.06
C THR A 220 -0.44 -12.98 -17.26
N GLY A 221 -0.32 -12.43 -16.07
CA GLY A 221 0.87 -12.50 -15.25
C GLY A 221 0.76 -13.37 -13.99
N GLU A 222 -0.38 -13.96 -13.73
CA GLU A 222 -0.66 -14.81 -12.58
C GLU A 222 -0.34 -16.28 -12.91
#